data_2a42efac139277fdc5495a600e3dd96b
#
_entry.id   2a42efac139277fdc5495a600e3dd96b
#
_cell.length_a   1.000
_cell.length_b   1.000
_cell.length_c   1.000
_cell.angle_alpha   90.00
_cell.angle_beta   90.00
_cell.angle_gamma   90.00
#
_symmetry.space_group_name_H-M   'P 1'
#
loop_
_entity.id
_entity.type
_entity.pdbx_description
1 polymer ?
#
loop_
_entity_poly.entity_id
_entity_poly.type
_entity_poly.pdbx_seq_one_letter_code
_entity_poly.pdbx_strand_id
1 'polypeptide(L)'
;MSSKFSTNVLAAIISAFSFSLAAAAVPTFYKVEGTLFLLLAVRYIFTLLLSSVLDKSPKKQRTKEAHIRLVLISIFQAIFVSSYMYSIYLFQNLSLAVVVIYTFPIITFFANSIVKSRSIDVLSVFALLASLLGIWIMFQSDTSDWNLWGIFWGLFASVAQVFVNILSRHESVDPGWSLIKYIMVLPATVFVLIYFMTTSAPIASVTAPMLMCGIASAIGMSGGVYCFFHTIA
;
A
#
# COMPACT_ATOMS: atom_id res chain seq x y z
N MET A 1 -13.59 -21.10 17.44
CA MET A 1 -13.87 -19.83 16.70
C MET A 1 -13.16 -18.60 17.30
N SER A 2 -12.99 -18.50 18.62
CA SER A 2 -12.41 -17.29 19.27
C SER A 2 -10.93 -17.00 18.93
N SER A 3 -10.06 -18.02 18.81
CA SER A 3 -8.62 -17.78 18.60
C SER A 3 -8.28 -17.22 17.21
N LYS A 4 -8.93 -17.69 16.15
CA LYS A 4 -8.73 -17.16 14.78
C LYS A 4 -9.21 -15.72 14.65
N PHE A 5 -10.31 -15.35 15.30
CA PHE A 5 -10.82 -13.99 15.29
C PHE A 5 -9.83 -13.02 15.94
N SER A 6 -9.30 -13.38 17.11
CA SER A 6 -8.32 -12.53 17.81
C SER A 6 -7.01 -12.36 17.03
N THR A 7 -6.54 -13.39 16.34
CA THR A 7 -5.34 -13.34 15.51
C THR A 7 -5.51 -12.41 14.30
N ASN A 8 -6.66 -12.47 13.63
CA ASN A 8 -6.94 -11.61 12.49
C ASN A 8 -7.07 -10.13 12.90
N VAL A 9 -7.69 -9.85 14.04
CA VAL A 9 -7.78 -8.49 14.58
C VAL A 9 -6.40 -7.94 14.93
N LEU A 10 -5.55 -8.73 15.59
CA LEU A 10 -4.19 -8.35 15.91
C LEU A 10 -3.37 -8.07 14.64
N ALA A 11 -3.44 -8.94 13.64
CA ALA A 11 -2.77 -8.75 12.37
C ALA A 11 -3.25 -7.49 11.64
N ALA A 12 -4.55 -7.16 11.70
CA ALA A 12 -5.09 -5.92 11.13
C ALA A 12 -4.53 -4.68 11.85
N ILE A 13 -4.44 -4.70 13.18
CA ILE A 13 -3.86 -3.60 13.97
C ILE A 13 -2.37 -3.42 13.63
N ILE A 14 -1.60 -4.50 13.59
CA ILE A 14 -0.18 -4.47 13.23
C ILE A 14 -0.01 -3.94 11.80
N SER A 15 -0.87 -4.37 10.87
CA SER A 15 -0.88 -3.88 9.49
C SER A 15 -1.10 -2.37 9.43
N ALA A 16 -2.12 -1.87 10.12
CA ALA A 16 -2.44 -0.44 10.16
C ALA A 16 -1.29 0.39 10.74
N PHE A 17 -0.69 -0.06 11.86
CA PHE A 17 0.46 0.59 12.47
C PHE A 17 1.68 0.61 11.53
N SER A 18 1.96 -0.52 10.87
CA SER A 18 3.07 -0.66 9.93
C SER A 18 2.92 0.26 8.72
N PHE A 19 1.71 0.35 8.15
CA PHE A 19 1.43 1.29 7.05
C PHE A 19 1.53 2.75 7.50
N SER A 20 1.10 3.08 8.71
CA SER A 20 1.24 4.43 9.27
C SER A 20 2.70 4.82 9.43
N LEU A 21 3.56 3.91 9.90
CA LEU A 21 5.00 4.11 9.99
C LEU A 21 5.63 4.34 8.59
N ALA A 22 5.22 3.54 7.61
CA ALA A 22 5.68 3.69 6.23
C ALA A 22 5.28 5.05 5.64
N ALA A 23 4.08 5.53 5.93
CA ALA A 23 3.57 6.81 5.46
C ALA A 23 4.25 8.00 6.16
N ALA A 24 4.50 7.90 7.47
CA ALA A 24 5.15 8.97 8.26
C ALA A 24 6.59 9.28 7.79
N ALA A 25 7.28 8.32 7.19
CA ALA A 25 8.62 8.53 6.62
C ALA A 25 8.60 9.42 5.36
N VAL A 26 7.47 9.54 4.66
CA VAL A 26 7.37 10.20 3.35
C VAL A 26 7.60 11.72 3.43
N PRO A 27 6.90 12.47 4.31
CA PRO A 27 7.14 13.91 4.43
C PRO A 27 8.59 14.23 4.84
N THR A 28 9.17 13.41 5.71
CA THR A 28 10.58 13.57 6.13
C THR A 28 11.53 13.37 4.95
N PHE A 29 11.24 12.39 4.08
CA PHE A 29 12.01 12.14 2.87
C PHE A 29 12.01 13.34 1.91
N TYR A 30 10.84 13.95 1.71
CA TYR A 30 10.73 15.16 0.88
C TYR A 30 11.45 16.37 1.47
N LYS A 31 11.46 16.51 2.81
CA LYS A 31 12.20 17.60 3.49
C LYS A 31 13.72 17.52 3.29
N VAL A 32 14.26 16.33 3.00
CA VAL A 32 15.69 16.13 2.69
C VAL A 32 15.96 16.12 1.17
N GLU A 33 15.09 16.77 0.39
CA GLU A 33 15.20 16.92 -1.06
C GLU A 33 15.16 15.61 -1.86
N GLY A 34 14.61 14.55 -1.26
CA GLY A 34 14.42 13.27 -1.93
C GLY A 34 13.34 13.33 -3.02
N THR A 35 13.63 12.72 -4.17
CA THR A 35 12.64 12.61 -5.25
C THR A 35 11.67 11.44 -5.02
N LEU A 36 10.44 11.56 -5.52
CA LEU A 36 9.45 10.50 -5.44
C LEU A 36 10.00 9.16 -5.99
N PHE A 37 10.66 9.20 -7.14
CA PHE A 37 11.17 7.99 -7.77
C PHE A 37 12.30 7.33 -6.98
N LEU A 38 13.15 8.11 -6.33
CA LEU A 38 14.17 7.58 -5.41
C LEU A 38 13.53 6.88 -4.22
N LEU A 39 12.54 7.52 -3.60
CA LEU A 39 11.81 6.92 -2.47
C LEU A 39 11.19 5.58 -2.86
N LEU A 40 10.50 5.54 -4.00
CA LEU A 40 9.87 4.33 -4.50
C LEU A 40 10.90 3.24 -4.85
N ALA A 41 11.99 3.59 -5.52
CA ALA A 41 13.05 2.66 -5.84
C ALA A 41 13.66 2.04 -4.58
N VAL A 42 14.08 2.85 -3.62
CA VAL A 42 14.65 2.39 -2.35
C VAL A 42 13.65 1.51 -1.61
N ARG A 43 12.41 1.98 -1.47
CA ARG A 43 11.34 1.26 -0.78
C ARG A 43 11.08 -0.13 -1.38
N TYR A 44 10.93 -0.22 -2.69
CA TYR A 44 10.65 -1.50 -3.35
C TYR A 44 11.85 -2.45 -3.36
N ILE A 45 13.07 -1.93 -3.53
CA ILE A 45 14.29 -2.74 -3.45
C ILE A 45 14.44 -3.35 -2.05
N PHE A 46 14.34 -2.54 -1.00
CA PHE A 46 14.48 -3.04 0.37
C PHE A 46 13.34 -3.98 0.75
N THR A 47 12.10 -3.73 0.32
CA THR A 47 10.99 -4.67 0.52
C THR A 47 11.26 -5.99 -0.19
N LEU A 48 11.79 -5.97 -1.41
CA LEU A 48 12.16 -7.17 -2.17
C LEU A 48 13.30 -7.95 -1.49
N LEU A 49 14.33 -7.26 -1.03
CA LEU A 49 15.46 -7.87 -0.30
C LEU A 49 14.96 -8.50 1.00
N LEU A 50 14.21 -7.77 1.79
CA LEU A 50 13.67 -8.26 3.07
C LEU A 50 12.77 -9.48 2.86
N SER A 51 11.85 -9.41 1.90
CA SER A 51 10.98 -10.55 1.59
C SER A 51 11.76 -11.75 1.06
N SER A 52 12.85 -11.53 0.31
CA SER A 52 13.71 -12.61 -0.19
C SER A 52 14.49 -13.31 0.92
N VAL A 53 14.92 -12.57 1.94
CA VAL A 53 15.61 -13.14 3.13
C VAL A 53 14.63 -13.89 4.03
N LEU A 54 13.43 -13.36 4.20
CA LEU A 54 12.41 -13.95 5.08
C LEU A 54 11.60 -15.08 4.42
N ASP A 55 11.66 -15.19 3.09
CA ASP A 55 10.98 -16.24 2.34
C ASP A 55 11.69 -17.58 2.48
N LYS A 56 11.23 -18.38 3.44
CA LYS A 56 11.66 -19.78 3.65
C LYS A 56 10.68 -20.79 3.03
N SER A 57 9.75 -20.34 2.21
CA SER A 57 8.73 -21.20 1.62
C SER A 57 9.32 -22.14 0.59
N PRO A 58 8.90 -23.41 0.52
CA PRO A 58 9.30 -24.32 -0.54
C PRO A 58 8.85 -23.75 -1.90
N LYS A 59 9.70 -23.91 -2.91
CA LYS A 59 9.38 -23.46 -4.29
C LYS A 59 8.14 -24.22 -4.79
N LYS A 60 6.97 -23.58 -4.72
CA LYS A 60 5.72 -24.15 -5.21
C LYS A 60 5.59 -23.84 -6.70
N GLN A 61 5.33 -24.86 -7.50
CA GLN A 61 4.96 -24.63 -8.92
C GLN A 61 3.60 -23.91 -8.95
N ARG A 62 3.58 -22.73 -9.55
CA ARG A 62 2.37 -21.92 -9.69
C ARG A 62 1.73 -22.15 -11.05
N THR A 63 0.43 -22.20 -11.08
CA THR A 63 -0.33 -22.28 -12.35
C THR A 63 -0.17 -20.98 -13.14
N LYS A 64 -0.41 -21.04 -14.45
CA LYS A 64 -0.40 -19.86 -15.34
C LYS A 64 -1.36 -18.78 -14.83
N GLU A 65 -2.53 -19.20 -14.34
CA GLU A 65 -3.53 -18.29 -13.79
C GLU A 65 -3.00 -17.54 -12.55
N ALA A 66 -2.35 -18.27 -11.62
CA ALA A 66 -1.74 -17.67 -10.44
C ALA A 66 -0.68 -16.62 -10.83
N HIS A 67 0.14 -16.88 -11.87
CA HIS A 67 1.13 -15.92 -12.36
C HIS A 67 0.47 -14.65 -12.91
N ILE A 68 -0.56 -14.77 -13.73
CA ILE A 68 -1.29 -13.61 -14.27
C ILE A 68 -1.87 -12.76 -13.13
N ARG A 69 -2.49 -13.39 -12.13
CA ARG A 69 -3.02 -12.68 -10.97
C ARG A 69 -1.94 -11.94 -10.18
N LEU A 70 -0.79 -12.59 -9.95
CA LEU A 70 0.33 -11.96 -9.25
C LEU A 70 0.89 -10.75 -10.01
N VAL A 71 0.98 -10.83 -11.34
CA VAL A 71 1.39 -9.69 -12.17
C VAL A 71 0.37 -8.55 -12.06
N LEU A 72 -0.93 -8.85 -12.13
CA LEU A 72 -1.97 -7.83 -11.97
C LEU A 72 -1.93 -7.20 -10.57
N ILE A 73 -1.80 -7.99 -9.51
CA ILE A 73 -1.63 -7.46 -8.15
C ILE A 73 -0.40 -6.55 -8.08
N SER A 74 0.73 -6.97 -8.68
CA SER A 74 1.96 -6.19 -8.73
C SER A 74 1.78 -4.84 -9.42
N ILE A 75 1.08 -4.81 -10.55
CA ILE A 75 0.78 -3.58 -11.31
C ILE A 75 -0.11 -2.66 -10.46
N PHE A 76 -1.24 -3.17 -9.94
CA PHE A 76 -2.14 -2.35 -9.13
C PHE A 76 -1.50 -1.89 -7.82
N GLN A 77 -0.64 -2.70 -7.21
CA GLN A 77 0.14 -2.31 -6.04
C GLN A 77 1.13 -1.17 -6.35
N ALA A 78 1.79 -1.22 -7.50
CA ALA A 78 2.66 -0.15 -7.96
C ALA A 78 1.89 1.15 -8.19
N ILE A 79 0.74 1.06 -8.89
CA ILE A 79 -0.16 2.21 -9.14
C ILE A 79 -0.65 2.78 -7.80
N PHE A 80 -1.12 1.94 -6.88
CA PHE A 80 -1.59 2.35 -5.57
C PHE A 80 -0.53 3.16 -4.82
N VAL A 81 0.67 2.58 -4.66
CA VAL A 81 1.71 3.21 -3.85
C VAL A 81 2.22 4.49 -4.50
N SER A 82 2.47 4.51 -5.81
CA SER A 82 2.96 5.70 -6.50
C SER A 82 1.94 6.84 -6.48
N SER A 83 0.67 6.54 -6.74
CA SER A 83 -0.41 7.53 -6.73
C SER A 83 -0.64 8.09 -5.32
N TYR A 84 -0.57 7.23 -4.29
CA TYR A 84 -0.67 7.65 -2.89
C TYR A 84 0.49 8.56 -2.48
N MET A 85 1.73 8.18 -2.80
CA MET A 85 2.90 9.00 -2.49
C MET A 85 2.86 10.34 -3.22
N TYR A 86 2.40 10.34 -4.46
CA TYR A 86 2.23 11.57 -5.24
C TYR A 86 1.11 12.45 -4.69
N SER A 87 0.03 11.86 -4.19
CA SER A 87 -1.02 12.58 -3.47
C SER A 87 -0.47 13.28 -2.21
N ILE A 88 0.37 12.59 -1.41
CA ILE A 88 1.05 13.19 -0.25
C ILE A 88 1.92 14.37 -0.69
N TYR A 89 2.68 14.22 -1.78
CA TYR A 89 3.53 15.28 -2.32
C TYR A 89 2.71 16.52 -2.71
N LEU A 90 1.57 16.33 -3.38
CA LEU A 90 0.71 17.43 -3.84
C LEU A 90 -0.01 18.15 -2.70
N PHE A 91 -0.43 17.43 -1.66
CA PHE A 91 -1.06 18.03 -0.49
C PHE A 91 -0.05 18.67 0.45
N GLN A 92 1.22 18.24 0.43
CA GLN A 92 2.23 18.53 1.45
C GLN A 92 1.74 18.26 2.89
N ASN A 93 0.59 17.60 3.01
CA ASN A 93 -0.09 17.25 4.24
C ASN A 93 -0.47 15.76 4.20
N LEU A 94 0.16 14.97 5.08
CA LEU A 94 -0.07 13.53 5.17
C LEU A 94 -1.52 13.22 5.55
N SER A 95 -2.10 14.01 6.45
CA SER A 95 -3.46 13.75 6.95
C SER A 95 -4.50 13.83 5.84
N LEU A 96 -4.42 14.82 4.95
CA LEU A 96 -5.33 14.98 3.82
C LEU A 96 -5.21 13.81 2.83
N ALA A 97 -3.98 13.41 2.48
CA ALA A 97 -3.77 12.26 1.61
C ALA A 97 -4.33 10.97 2.22
N VAL A 98 -4.13 10.76 3.53
CA VAL A 98 -4.66 9.61 4.27
C VAL A 98 -6.19 9.61 4.25
N VAL A 99 -6.83 10.75 4.49
CA VAL A 99 -8.30 10.87 4.43
C VAL A 99 -8.84 10.43 3.06
N VAL A 100 -8.25 10.95 1.99
CA VAL A 100 -8.71 10.62 0.63
C VAL A 100 -8.51 9.13 0.33
N ILE A 101 -7.37 8.55 0.72
CA ILE A 101 -7.10 7.15 0.46
C ILE A 101 -8.00 6.22 1.27
N TYR A 102 -8.41 6.61 2.47
CA TYR A 102 -9.34 5.83 3.30
C TYR A 102 -10.76 5.77 2.73
N THR A 103 -11.02 6.31 1.54
CA THR A 103 -12.23 6.01 0.77
C THR A 103 -12.22 4.59 0.18
N PHE A 104 -11.05 3.91 0.11
CA PHE A 104 -10.97 2.56 -0.46
C PHE A 104 -11.84 1.50 0.27
N PRO A 105 -12.04 1.52 1.60
CA PRO A 105 -12.95 0.57 2.24
C PRO A 105 -14.39 0.75 1.77
N ILE A 106 -14.81 2.00 1.53
CA ILE A 106 -16.13 2.34 1.02
C ILE A 106 -16.29 1.75 -0.40
N ILE A 107 -15.33 2.03 -1.28
CA ILE A 107 -15.34 1.52 -2.65
C ILE A 107 -15.28 -0.03 -2.64
N THR A 108 -14.47 -0.63 -1.78
CA THR A 108 -14.36 -2.09 -1.62
C THR A 108 -15.69 -2.70 -1.16
N PHE A 109 -16.40 -2.04 -0.26
CA PHE A 109 -17.72 -2.49 0.21
C PHE A 109 -18.72 -2.55 -0.95
N PHE A 110 -18.85 -1.48 -1.72
CA PHE A 110 -19.72 -1.45 -2.90
C PHE A 110 -19.30 -2.45 -3.98
N ALA A 111 -18.01 -2.52 -4.29
CA ALA A 111 -17.48 -3.46 -5.27
C ALA A 111 -17.76 -4.92 -4.88
N ASN A 112 -17.59 -5.29 -3.61
CA ASN A 112 -17.92 -6.64 -3.12
C ASN A 112 -19.42 -6.94 -3.16
N SER A 113 -20.28 -5.96 -2.90
CA SER A 113 -21.74 -6.13 -2.98
C SER A 113 -22.19 -6.40 -4.42
N ILE A 114 -21.57 -5.74 -5.40
CA ILE A 114 -21.87 -5.95 -6.82
C ILE A 114 -21.34 -7.31 -7.31
N VAL A 115 -20.08 -7.64 -6.98
CA VAL A 115 -19.40 -8.84 -7.52
C VAL A 115 -19.90 -10.13 -6.87
N LYS A 116 -20.25 -10.11 -5.58
CA LYS A 116 -20.56 -11.35 -4.85
C LYS A 116 -22.03 -11.55 -4.53
N SER A 117 -22.93 -10.63 -4.89
CA SER A 117 -24.36 -10.67 -4.53
C SER A 117 -24.61 -11.06 -3.06
N ARG A 118 -23.68 -10.75 -2.16
CA ARG A 118 -23.80 -11.07 -0.74
C ARG A 118 -24.75 -10.09 -0.08
N SER A 119 -25.62 -10.61 0.77
CA SER A 119 -26.41 -9.79 1.67
C SER A 119 -25.50 -8.89 2.50
N ILE A 120 -25.84 -7.62 2.55
CA ILE A 120 -25.11 -6.62 3.34
C ILE A 120 -25.25 -6.99 4.81
N ASP A 121 -24.15 -7.34 5.45
CA ASP A 121 -24.12 -7.62 6.87
C ASP A 121 -24.16 -6.31 7.68
N VAL A 122 -24.97 -6.31 8.75
CA VAL A 122 -25.15 -5.15 9.64
C VAL A 122 -23.82 -4.67 10.21
N LEU A 123 -22.89 -5.60 10.56
CA LEU A 123 -21.57 -5.26 11.07
C LEU A 123 -20.74 -4.50 10.03
N SER A 124 -20.84 -4.87 8.76
CA SER A 124 -20.14 -4.19 7.66
C SER A 124 -20.67 -2.77 7.45
N VAL A 125 -21.99 -2.54 7.65
CA VAL A 125 -22.57 -1.18 7.60
C VAL A 125 -22.05 -0.33 8.75
N PHE A 126 -22.00 -0.86 9.97
CA PHE A 126 -21.42 -0.15 11.12
C PHE A 126 -19.95 0.20 10.90
N ALA A 127 -19.13 -0.72 10.37
CA ALA A 127 -17.75 -0.47 10.04
C ALA A 127 -17.59 0.64 8.99
N LEU A 128 -18.49 0.67 7.99
CA LEU A 128 -18.54 1.72 6.98
C LEU A 128 -18.88 3.07 7.59
N LEU A 129 -19.91 3.14 8.43
CA LEU A 129 -20.31 4.37 9.12
C LEU A 129 -19.21 4.88 10.05
N ALA A 130 -18.56 4.00 10.80
CA ALA A 130 -17.42 4.35 11.64
C ALA A 130 -16.25 4.91 10.83
N SER A 131 -15.96 4.33 9.66
CA SER A 131 -14.93 4.84 8.74
C SER A 131 -15.28 6.22 8.21
N LEU A 132 -16.53 6.44 7.80
CA LEU A 132 -17.03 7.75 7.34
C LEU A 132 -16.95 8.80 8.44
N LEU A 133 -17.31 8.43 9.67
CA LEU A 133 -17.23 9.32 10.81
C LEU A 133 -15.78 9.71 11.14
N GLY A 134 -14.85 8.74 11.06
CA GLY A 134 -13.42 9.00 11.20
C GLY A 134 -12.89 9.96 10.13
N ILE A 135 -13.26 9.75 8.88
CA ILE A 135 -12.96 10.66 7.77
C ILE A 135 -13.52 12.06 8.06
N TRP A 136 -14.78 12.15 8.46
CA TRP A 136 -15.45 13.41 8.79
C TRP A 136 -14.71 14.20 9.89
N ILE A 137 -14.32 13.54 10.99
CA ILE A 137 -13.58 14.17 12.09
C ILE A 137 -12.23 14.71 11.58
N MET A 138 -11.51 13.94 10.76
CA MET A 138 -10.24 14.38 10.18
C MET A 138 -10.40 15.55 9.21
N PHE A 139 -11.53 15.63 8.51
CA PHE A 139 -11.84 16.70 7.56
C PHE A 139 -12.05 18.07 8.22
N GLN A 140 -12.43 18.10 9.50
CA GLN A 140 -12.68 19.36 10.19
C GLN A 140 -11.39 20.09 10.60
N SER A 141 -10.22 19.43 10.49
CA SER A 141 -9.00 19.98 11.10
C SER A 141 -8.23 20.98 10.25
N ASP A 142 -8.36 20.98 8.91
CA ASP A 142 -7.73 22.02 8.07
C ASP A 142 -8.21 21.95 6.60
N THR A 143 -8.90 22.98 6.13
CA THR A 143 -9.43 23.03 4.75
C THR A 143 -8.63 23.96 3.83
N SER A 144 -7.56 24.59 4.30
CA SER A 144 -6.84 25.63 3.58
C SER A 144 -5.99 25.12 2.40
N ASP A 145 -5.62 23.85 2.38
CA ASP A 145 -4.63 23.31 1.43
C ASP A 145 -5.19 22.27 0.44
N TRP A 146 -6.45 22.42 0.07
CA TRP A 146 -7.10 21.47 -0.84
C TRP A 146 -6.55 21.59 -2.26
N ASN A 147 -5.83 20.55 -2.68
CA ASN A 147 -5.36 20.40 -4.05
C ASN A 147 -6.20 19.36 -4.79
N LEU A 148 -6.95 19.79 -5.81
CA LEU A 148 -7.80 18.89 -6.61
C LEU A 148 -7.01 17.74 -7.25
N TRP A 149 -5.77 17.98 -7.69
CA TRP A 149 -4.89 16.93 -8.19
C TRP A 149 -4.47 15.93 -7.10
N GLY A 150 -4.26 16.42 -5.89
CA GLY A 150 -4.01 15.56 -4.72
C GLY A 150 -5.18 14.64 -4.44
N ILE A 151 -6.43 15.17 -4.50
CA ILE A 151 -7.65 14.37 -4.37
C ILE A 151 -7.76 13.34 -5.49
N PHE A 152 -7.56 13.75 -6.75
CA PHE A 152 -7.62 12.85 -7.90
C PHE A 152 -6.66 11.66 -7.75
N TRP A 153 -5.40 11.91 -7.44
CA TRP A 153 -4.40 10.86 -7.27
C TRP A 153 -4.66 9.98 -6.05
N GLY A 154 -5.18 10.55 -4.97
CA GLY A 154 -5.60 9.78 -3.78
C GLY A 154 -6.78 8.85 -4.07
N LEU A 155 -7.80 9.31 -4.79
CA LEU A 155 -8.92 8.48 -5.24
C LEU A 155 -8.47 7.40 -6.23
N PHE A 156 -7.59 7.73 -7.15
CA PHE A 156 -7.02 6.78 -8.09
C PHE A 156 -6.24 5.66 -7.36
N ALA A 157 -5.47 6.04 -6.33
CA ALA A 157 -4.83 5.08 -5.45
C ALA A 157 -5.86 4.19 -4.75
N SER A 158 -6.95 4.77 -4.21
CA SER A 158 -8.02 4.02 -3.56
C SER A 158 -8.64 2.96 -4.48
N VAL A 159 -8.91 3.31 -5.73
CA VAL A 159 -9.43 2.37 -6.74
C VAL A 159 -8.41 1.26 -7.01
N ALA A 160 -7.14 1.58 -7.19
CA ALA A 160 -6.10 0.58 -7.39
C ALA A 160 -6.00 -0.41 -6.20
N GLN A 161 -6.12 0.09 -4.96
CA GLN A 161 -6.14 -0.75 -3.76
C GLN A 161 -7.34 -1.70 -3.73
N VAL A 162 -8.51 -1.27 -4.22
CA VAL A 162 -9.69 -2.16 -4.35
C VAL A 162 -9.39 -3.34 -5.27
N PHE A 163 -8.72 -3.11 -6.41
CA PHE A 163 -8.32 -4.20 -7.31
C PHE A 163 -7.31 -5.14 -6.64
N VAL A 164 -6.33 -4.62 -5.90
CA VAL A 164 -5.42 -5.46 -5.10
C VAL A 164 -6.20 -6.34 -4.14
N ASN A 165 -7.18 -5.76 -3.42
CA ASN A 165 -8.02 -6.49 -2.45
C ASN A 165 -8.85 -7.60 -3.11
N ILE A 166 -9.44 -7.34 -4.27
CA ILE A 166 -10.26 -8.32 -4.98
C ILE A 166 -9.40 -9.48 -5.52
N LEU A 167 -8.28 -9.14 -6.17
CA LEU A 167 -7.39 -10.12 -6.78
C LEU A 167 -6.69 -11.02 -5.75
N SER A 168 -6.34 -10.47 -4.60
CA SER A 168 -5.60 -11.20 -3.54
C SER A 168 -6.45 -12.18 -2.74
N ARG A 169 -7.79 -12.09 -2.82
CA ARG A 169 -8.71 -13.03 -2.15
C ARG A 169 -8.91 -14.36 -2.89
N HIS A 170 -8.26 -14.54 -4.02
CA HIS A 170 -8.42 -15.76 -4.79
C HIS A 170 -7.56 -16.89 -4.20
N GLU A 171 -8.10 -18.11 -4.18
CA GLU A 171 -7.44 -19.30 -3.60
C GLU A 171 -6.06 -19.63 -4.20
N SER A 172 -5.80 -19.17 -5.43
CA SER A 172 -4.49 -19.36 -6.07
C SER A 172 -3.39 -18.43 -5.52
N VAL A 173 -3.73 -17.49 -4.64
CA VAL A 173 -2.82 -16.52 -4.04
C VAL A 173 -2.53 -16.95 -2.62
N ASP A 174 -1.41 -17.63 -2.39
CA ASP A 174 -0.97 -18.00 -1.05
C ASP A 174 -0.39 -16.78 -0.32
N PRO A 175 -0.91 -16.39 0.86
CA PRO A 175 -0.37 -15.29 1.62
C PRO A 175 1.02 -15.65 2.19
N GLY A 176 1.93 -14.67 2.27
CA GLY A 176 3.23 -14.86 2.87
C GLY A 176 4.35 -14.06 2.20
N TRP A 177 5.58 -14.27 2.66
CA TRP A 177 6.77 -13.57 2.13
C TRP A 177 7.03 -13.88 0.66
N SER A 178 6.71 -15.10 0.21
CA SER A 178 6.80 -15.48 -1.21
C SER A 178 5.89 -14.62 -2.09
N LEU A 179 4.66 -14.31 -1.64
CA LEU A 179 3.76 -13.42 -2.35
C LEU A 179 4.37 -12.02 -2.46
N ILE A 180 4.81 -11.43 -1.33
CA ILE A 180 5.40 -10.09 -1.28
C ILE A 180 6.59 -10.00 -2.24
N LYS A 181 7.49 -10.96 -2.19
CA LYS A 181 8.64 -11.04 -3.09
C LYS A 181 8.21 -10.95 -4.58
N TYR A 182 7.22 -11.76 -4.99
CA TYR A 182 6.78 -11.77 -6.38
C TYR A 182 6.11 -10.46 -6.80
N ILE A 183 5.25 -9.89 -5.96
CA ILE A 183 4.56 -8.65 -6.31
C ILE A 183 5.47 -7.41 -6.24
N MET A 184 6.63 -7.49 -5.58
CA MET A 184 7.59 -6.36 -5.48
C MET A 184 8.63 -6.35 -6.61
N VAL A 185 8.83 -7.46 -7.34
CA VAL A 185 9.84 -7.51 -8.42
C VAL A 185 9.56 -6.47 -9.51
N LEU A 186 8.33 -6.46 -10.02
CA LEU A 186 7.97 -5.57 -11.14
C LEU A 186 8.06 -4.08 -10.74
N PRO A 187 7.45 -3.60 -9.63
CA PRO A 187 7.59 -2.20 -9.25
C PRO A 187 9.03 -1.84 -8.89
N ALA A 188 9.81 -2.71 -8.24
CA ALA A 188 11.22 -2.46 -7.97
C ALA A 188 11.98 -2.19 -9.28
N THR A 189 11.82 -3.06 -10.29
CA THR A 189 12.48 -2.90 -11.59
C THR A 189 12.03 -1.61 -12.28
N VAL A 190 10.73 -1.35 -12.35
CA VAL A 190 10.18 -0.18 -13.04
C VAL A 190 10.67 1.12 -12.39
N PHE A 191 10.57 1.26 -11.07
CA PHE A 191 10.95 2.51 -10.40
C PHE A 191 12.46 2.75 -10.38
N VAL A 192 13.28 1.71 -10.36
CA VAL A 192 14.73 1.82 -10.55
C VAL A 192 15.02 2.35 -11.95
N LEU A 193 14.42 1.78 -12.98
CA LEU A 193 14.60 2.24 -14.35
C LEU A 193 14.14 3.69 -14.53
N ILE A 194 12.95 4.05 -14.02
CA ILE A 194 12.45 5.43 -14.09
C ILE A 194 13.40 6.38 -13.36
N TYR A 195 13.90 6.01 -12.18
CA TYR A 195 14.87 6.83 -11.46
C TYR A 195 16.10 7.11 -12.30
N PHE A 196 16.74 6.11 -12.88
CA PHE A 196 17.91 6.29 -13.73
C PHE A 196 17.63 7.06 -15.02
N MET A 197 16.43 6.94 -15.59
CA MET A 197 16.06 7.68 -16.80
C MET A 197 15.72 9.15 -16.53
N THR A 198 15.22 9.47 -15.34
CA THR A 198 14.74 10.82 -15.02
C THR A 198 15.74 11.66 -14.22
N THR A 199 16.73 11.01 -13.59
CA THR A 199 17.64 11.68 -12.67
C THR A 199 19.03 11.77 -13.31
N SER A 200 19.45 13.01 -13.63
CA SER A 200 20.84 13.31 -14.05
C SER A 200 21.80 13.35 -12.87
N ALA A 201 21.27 13.29 -11.64
CA ALA A 201 22.08 13.38 -10.43
C ALA A 201 22.85 12.08 -10.18
N PRO A 202 24.14 12.16 -9.85
CA PRO A 202 24.93 10.97 -9.53
C PRO A 202 24.36 10.28 -8.27
N ILE A 203 24.50 8.96 -8.19
CA ILE A 203 24.10 8.16 -7.00
C ILE A 203 24.76 8.73 -5.72
N ALA A 204 25.90 9.39 -5.84
CA ALA A 204 26.60 10.08 -4.76
C ALA A 204 25.77 11.21 -4.08
N SER A 205 24.69 11.69 -4.70
CA SER A 205 23.79 12.68 -4.09
C SER A 205 22.79 12.06 -3.11
N VAL A 206 22.72 10.73 -3.03
CA VAL A 206 21.86 10.03 -2.08
C VAL A 206 22.44 10.11 -0.68
N THR A 207 21.80 10.86 0.19
CA THR A 207 22.26 11.07 1.58
C THR A 207 21.84 9.94 2.51
N ALA A 208 22.55 9.77 3.61
CA ALA A 208 22.18 8.77 4.63
C ALA A 208 20.77 8.98 5.19
N PRO A 209 20.26 10.21 5.48
CA PRO A 209 18.88 10.43 5.88
C PRO A 209 17.86 9.95 4.84
N MET A 210 18.10 10.16 3.54
CA MET A 210 17.22 9.66 2.48
C MET A 210 17.11 8.14 2.52
N LEU A 211 18.24 7.44 2.64
CA LEU A 211 18.26 5.98 2.74
C LEU A 211 17.54 5.50 4.00
N MET A 212 17.76 6.11 5.14
CA MET A 212 17.10 5.75 6.40
C MET A 212 15.59 5.89 6.30
N CYS A 213 15.08 7.00 5.75
CA CYS A 213 13.65 7.20 5.51
C CYS A 213 13.08 6.15 4.54
N GLY A 214 13.80 5.85 3.45
CA GLY A 214 13.41 4.83 2.48
C GLY A 214 13.34 3.43 3.11
N ILE A 215 14.33 3.07 3.92
CA ILE A 215 14.39 1.78 4.64
C ILE A 215 13.26 1.70 5.68
N ALA A 216 13.04 2.74 6.48
CA ALA A 216 11.93 2.79 7.44
C ALA A 216 10.58 2.60 6.76
N SER A 217 10.39 3.29 5.61
CA SER A 217 9.21 3.13 4.77
C SER A 217 9.06 1.71 4.21
N ALA A 218 10.18 1.06 3.81
CA ALA A 218 10.18 -0.31 3.31
C ALA A 218 9.83 -1.34 4.40
N ILE A 219 10.37 -1.19 5.60
CA ILE A 219 10.06 -2.06 6.74
C ILE A 219 8.57 -1.96 7.10
N GLY A 220 8.05 -0.74 7.22
CA GLY A 220 6.64 -0.52 7.49
C GLY A 220 5.74 -1.08 6.40
N MET A 221 6.11 -0.91 5.12
CA MET A 221 5.37 -1.50 4.00
C MET A 221 5.39 -3.03 4.04
N SER A 222 6.56 -3.63 4.26
CA SER A 222 6.71 -5.10 4.26
C SER A 222 5.85 -5.74 5.35
N GLY A 223 5.92 -5.20 6.58
CA GLY A 223 5.12 -5.66 7.70
C GLY A 223 3.62 -5.44 7.47
N GLY A 224 3.26 -4.26 6.97
CA GLY A 224 1.88 -3.91 6.64
C GLY A 224 1.27 -4.83 5.59
N VAL A 225 1.96 -5.06 4.49
CA VAL A 225 1.52 -5.93 3.40
C VAL A 225 1.44 -7.39 3.85
N TYR A 226 2.43 -7.87 4.62
CA TYR A 226 2.42 -9.23 5.17
C TYR A 226 1.19 -9.47 6.05
N CYS A 227 0.97 -8.62 7.04
CA CYS A 227 -0.18 -8.74 7.94
C CYS A 227 -1.51 -8.56 7.19
N PHE A 228 -1.57 -7.62 6.23
CA PHE A 228 -2.75 -7.38 5.41
C PHE A 228 -3.17 -8.62 4.64
N PHE A 229 -2.26 -9.28 3.92
CA PHE A 229 -2.61 -10.49 3.17
C PHE A 229 -3.00 -11.65 4.09
N HIS A 230 -2.46 -11.74 5.29
CA HIS A 230 -2.89 -12.74 6.27
C HIS A 230 -4.29 -12.48 6.84
N THR A 231 -4.75 -11.22 6.87
CA THR A 231 -6.11 -10.90 7.36
C THR A 231 -7.20 -11.14 6.34
N ILE A 232 -6.88 -11.08 5.04
CA ILE A 232 -7.87 -11.25 3.96
C ILE A 232 -7.93 -12.67 3.37
N ALA A 233 -6.95 -13.54 3.69
CA ALA A 233 -6.91 -14.95 3.35
C ALA A 233 -7.72 -15.79 4.32
#